data_82511203de71d0037052155b959b7ebf
#
_entry.id   82511203de71d0037052155b959b7ebf
#
_cell.length_a   1.000
_cell.length_b   1.000
_cell.length_c   1.000
_cell.angle_alpha   90.00
_cell.angle_beta   90.00
_cell.angle_gamma   90.00
#
_symmetry.space_group_name_H-M   'P 1'
#
loop_
_entity.id
_entity.type
_entity.pdbx_description
1 polymer ?
#
loop_
_entity_poly.entity_id
_entity_poly.type
_entity_poly.pdbx_seq_one_letter_code
_entity_poly.pdbx_strand_id
1 'polypeptide(L)'
;MELPRVTFSEFLKFEPCWQDDERGRRRLRYYARKLGGSADALEILALRRIPAEDRLWAVLWEEFIPAPILHEIACRYAEDALSRIDNPDPRSIHTIAVKRRWIAGEATDAELADADAAAWAAEAAARAAWAAARAAQDASWAAQDAAEAAARNAQVDMLAQMLREYVGAGEEDTQCACMRV
;
A
#
# COMPACT_ATOMS: atom_id res chain seq x y z
N MET A 1 -24.75 28.06 7.26
CA MET A 1 -25.14 26.91 6.43
C MET A 1 -25.14 25.69 7.33
N GLU A 2 -26.24 24.97 7.39
CA GLU A 2 -26.39 23.78 8.22
C GLU A 2 -25.98 22.56 7.40
N LEU A 3 -25.25 21.60 8.01
CA LEU A 3 -24.87 20.37 7.32
C LEU A 3 -26.07 19.44 7.15
N PRO A 4 -26.14 18.67 6.07
CA PRO A 4 -27.15 17.65 5.88
C PRO A 4 -27.15 16.64 7.02
N ARG A 5 -28.34 16.16 7.39
CA ARG A 5 -28.51 15.06 8.36
C ARG A 5 -28.94 13.81 7.61
N VAL A 6 -28.17 12.74 7.79
CA VAL A 6 -28.43 11.43 7.18
C VAL A 6 -29.09 10.53 8.23
N THR A 7 -30.16 9.89 7.86
CA THR A 7 -30.82 8.87 8.71
C THR A 7 -30.03 7.58 8.73
N PHE A 8 -30.23 6.77 9.78
CA PHE A 8 -29.59 5.47 9.87
C PHE A 8 -29.95 4.53 8.70
N SER A 9 -31.17 4.62 8.20
CA SER A 9 -31.61 3.81 7.04
C SER A 9 -30.94 4.24 5.73
N GLU A 10 -30.67 5.52 5.55
CA GLU A 10 -29.89 6.04 4.41
C GLU A 10 -28.44 5.63 4.52
N PHE A 11 -27.85 5.76 5.71
CA PHE A 11 -26.47 5.35 5.95
C PHE A 11 -26.20 3.87 5.63
N LEU A 12 -27.16 2.99 5.90
CA LEU A 12 -27.02 1.56 5.56
C LEU A 12 -26.99 1.30 4.05
N LYS A 13 -27.47 2.21 3.21
CA LYS A 13 -27.40 2.08 1.75
C LYS A 13 -25.99 2.23 1.20
N PHE A 14 -25.05 2.81 1.98
CA PHE A 14 -23.63 2.90 1.63
C PHE A 14 -22.89 1.57 1.88
N GLU A 15 -23.59 0.53 2.30
CA GLU A 15 -23.05 -0.83 2.51
C GLU A 15 -21.79 -0.85 3.41
N PRO A 16 -21.85 -0.24 4.62
CA PRO A 16 -20.71 -0.25 5.51
C PRO A 16 -20.30 -1.68 5.88
N CYS A 17 -19.03 -2.04 5.75
CA CYS A 17 -18.51 -3.37 6.09
C CYS A 17 -18.85 -3.82 7.52
N TRP A 18 -19.15 -2.89 8.43
CA TRP A 18 -19.59 -3.19 9.79
C TRP A 18 -20.97 -3.85 9.87
N GLN A 19 -21.74 -3.89 8.78
CA GLN A 19 -23.02 -4.64 8.74
C GLN A 19 -22.85 -6.12 8.45
N ASP A 20 -21.66 -6.59 8.03
CA ASP A 20 -21.40 -7.95 7.62
C ASP A 20 -21.41 -8.94 8.80
N ASP A 21 -21.01 -8.49 9.99
CA ASP A 21 -21.01 -9.29 11.20
C ASP A 21 -21.99 -8.80 12.27
N GLU A 22 -22.35 -9.67 13.23
CA GLU A 22 -23.32 -9.33 14.29
C GLU A 22 -22.79 -8.26 15.28
N ARG A 23 -21.49 -8.25 15.54
CA ARG A 23 -20.86 -7.28 16.44
C ARG A 23 -20.91 -5.87 15.83
N GLY A 24 -20.58 -5.76 14.55
CA GLY A 24 -20.69 -4.51 13.80
C GLY A 24 -22.12 -3.99 13.73
N ARG A 25 -23.08 -4.86 13.39
CA ARG A 25 -24.52 -4.50 13.39
C ARG A 25 -25.02 -4.02 14.76
N ARG A 26 -24.56 -4.64 15.85
CA ARG A 26 -24.90 -4.21 17.22
C ARG A 26 -24.33 -2.84 17.52
N ARG A 27 -23.08 -2.58 17.12
CA ARG A 27 -22.39 -1.30 17.27
C ARG A 27 -23.08 -0.19 16.46
N LEU A 28 -23.43 -0.45 15.22
CA LEU A 28 -24.19 0.49 14.39
C LEU A 28 -25.53 0.87 15.02
N ARG A 29 -26.33 -0.11 15.48
CA ARG A 29 -27.61 0.15 16.18
C ARG A 29 -27.43 0.93 17.49
N TYR A 30 -26.34 0.70 18.20
CA TYR A 30 -26.01 1.47 19.41
C TYR A 30 -25.79 2.95 19.07
N TYR A 31 -24.95 3.25 18.07
CA TYR A 31 -24.69 4.64 17.69
C TYR A 31 -25.89 5.31 17.02
N ALA A 32 -26.66 4.59 16.22
CA ALA A 32 -27.91 5.11 15.66
C ALA A 32 -28.87 5.59 16.76
N ARG A 33 -29.05 4.79 17.82
CA ARG A 33 -29.89 5.19 18.96
C ARG A 33 -29.30 6.36 19.73
N LYS A 34 -27.98 6.37 19.94
CA LYS A 34 -27.28 7.43 20.65
C LYS A 34 -27.38 8.78 19.92
N LEU A 35 -27.44 8.77 18.60
CA LEU A 35 -27.56 9.96 17.75
C LEU A 35 -29.03 10.29 17.37
N GLY A 36 -30.00 9.63 18.00
CA GLY A 36 -31.42 9.92 17.74
C GLY A 36 -31.94 9.48 16.38
N GLY A 37 -31.26 8.53 15.73
CA GLY A 37 -31.68 7.95 14.44
C GLY A 37 -31.22 8.68 13.18
N SER A 38 -30.61 9.86 13.33
CA SER A 38 -29.96 10.61 12.26
C SER A 38 -28.76 11.39 12.78
N ALA A 39 -27.79 11.69 11.94
CA ALA A 39 -26.62 12.46 12.30
C ALA A 39 -26.13 13.34 11.15
N ASP A 40 -25.46 14.43 11.46
CA ASP A 40 -24.61 15.15 10.54
C ASP A 40 -23.15 14.71 10.60
N ALA A 41 -22.31 15.22 9.68
CA ALA A 41 -20.90 14.85 9.61
C ALA A 41 -20.13 15.19 10.91
N LEU A 42 -20.40 16.31 11.56
CA LEU A 42 -19.69 16.74 12.77
C LEU A 42 -20.02 15.84 13.97
N GLU A 43 -21.27 15.43 14.11
CA GLU A 43 -21.71 14.49 15.16
C GLU A 43 -20.99 13.12 15.01
N ILE A 44 -20.83 12.63 13.76
CA ILE A 44 -20.10 11.38 13.51
C ILE A 44 -18.60 11.56 13.77
N LEU A 45 -17.99 12.65 13.30
CA LEU A 45 -16.57 12.93 13.56
C LEU A 45 -16.24 13.09 15.04
N ALA A 46 -17.20 13.50 15.86
CA ALA A 46 -17.05 13.60 17.31
C ALA A 46 -17.05 12.24 18.05
N LEU A 47 -17.38 11.13 17.39
CA LEU A 47 -17.43 9.79 17.99
C LEU A 47 -16.03 9.19 18.20
N ARG A 48 -15.22 9.75 19.08
CA ARG A 48 -13.80 9.40 19.29
C ARG A 48 -13.52 7.94 19.65
N ARG A 49 -14.54 7.15 20.03
CA ARG A 49 -14.42 5.69 20.26
C ARG A 49 -14.48 4.87 18.97
N ILE A 50 -14.79 5.49 17.84
CA ILE A 50 -14.73 4.93 16.51
C ILE A 50 -13.36 5.30 15.91
N PRO A 51 -12.62 4.39 15.26
CA PRO A 51 -11.37 4.70 14.59
C PRO A 51 -11.52 5.88 13.60
N ALA A 52 -10.45 6.65 13.42
CA ALA A 52 -10.50 7.84 12.57
C ALA A 52 -10.84 7.51 11.11
N GLU A 53 -10.28 6.42 10.60
CA GLU A 53 -10.55 5.89 9.26
C GLU A 53 -12.03 5.57 9.05
N ASP A 54 -12.67 4.90 10.02
CA ASP A 54 -14.10 4.57 9.98
C ASP A 54 -14.98 5.82 9.99
N ARG A 55 -14.60 6.85 10.78
CA ARG A 55 -15.34 8.12 10.84
C ARG A 55 -15.20 8.90 9.53
N LEU A 56 -14.01 8.94 8.95
CA LEU A 56 -13.78 9.58 7.66
C LEU A 56 -14.57 8.86 6.56
N TRP A 57 -14.48 7.52 6.50
CA TRP A 57 -15.24 6.75 5.55
C TRP A 57 -16.75 7.03 5.65
N ALA A 58 -17.27 7.15 6.88
CA ALA A 58 -18.70 7.37 7.12
C ALA A 58 -19.22 8.72 6.66
N VAL A 59 -18.39 9.77 6.59
CA VAL A 59 -18.84 11.14 6.31
C VAL A 59 -18.40 11.69 4.96
N LEU A 60 -17.46 11.06 4.24
CA LEU A 60 -16.95 11.54 2.97
C LEU A 60 -17.90 11.16 1.78
N TRP A 61 -19.18 11.47 1.96
CA TRP A 61 -20.25 11.27 0.98
C TRP A 61 -21.02 12.57 0.79
N GLU A 62 -21.56 12.79 -0.43
CA GLU A 62 -22.29 14.04 -0.75
C GLU A 62 -23.56 14.22 0.09
N GLU A 63 -24.12 13.13 0.61
CA GLU A 63 -25.26 13.15 1.50
C GLU A 63 -24.94 13.76 2.87
N PHE A 64 -23.69 13.70 3.32
CA PHE A 64 -23.22 14.31 4.58
C PHE A 64 -22.57 15.66 4.40
N ILE A 65 -21.84 15.83 3.30
CA ILE A 65 -21.03 17.02 3.05
C ILE A 65 -21.29 17.50 1.61
N PRO A 66 -21.78 18.71 1.41
CA PRO A 66 -22.01 19.24 0.06
C PRO A 66 -20.79 19.12 -0.87
N ALA A 67 -21.01 18.72 -2.12
CA ALA A 67 -19.97 18.47 -3.11
C ALA A 67 -18.88 19.57 -3.20
N PRO A 68 -19.20 20.88 -3.18
CA PRO A 68 -18.17 21.92 -3.20
C PRO A 68 -17.20 21.85 -2.01
N ILE A 69 -17.70 21.47 -0.83
CA ILE A 69 -16.88 21.31 0.38
C ILE A 69 -16.03 20.05 0.26
N LEU A 70 -16.58 18.94 -0.24
CA LEU A 70 -15.81 17.70 -0.48
C LEU A 70 -14.66 17.94 -1.46
N HIS A 71 -14.88 18.71 -2.53
CA HIS A 71 -13.84 19.07 -3.48
C HIS A 71 -12.72 19.88 -2.83
N GLU A 72 -13.06 20.84 -1.98
CA GLU A 72 -12.06 21.63 -1.24
C GLU A 72 -11.29 20.77 -0.24
N ILE A 73 -11.96 19.88 0.49
CA ILE A 73 -11.33 18.92 1.40
C ILE A 73 -10.35 18.02 0.65
N ALA A 74 -10.74 17.49 -0.52
CA ALA A 74 -9.90 16.66 -1.35
C ALA A 74 -8.61 17.39 -1.78
N CYS A 75 -8.72 18.65 -2.20
CA CYS A 75 -7.54 19.47 -2.54
C CYS A 75 -6.62 19.64 -1.32
N ARG A 76 -7.16 19.99 -0.16
CA ARG A 76 -6.37 20.16 1.07
C ARG A 76 -5.65 18.88 1.52
N TYR A 77 -6.31 17.73 1.43
CA TYR A 77 -5.70 16.46 1.76
C TYR A 77 -4.57 16.10 0.79
N ALA A 78 -4.77 16.35 -0.51
CA ALA A 78 -3.75 16.13 -1.52
C ALA A 78 -2.54 17.06 -1.31
N GLU A 79 -2.75 18.34 -1.00
CA GLU A 79 -1.69 19.31 -0.69
C GLU A 79 -0.92 18.92 0.58
N ASP A 80 -1.62 18.52 1.65
CA ASP A 80 -1.00 18.04 2.88
C ASP A 80 -0.15 16.80 2.62
N ALA A 81 -0.64 15.85 1.82
CA ALA A 81 0.11 14.66 1.44
C ALA A 81 1.37 15.01 0.64
N LEU A 82 1.25 15.89 -0.37
CA LEU A 82 2.39 16.33 -1.19
C LEU A 82 3.42 17.12 -0.38
N SER A 83 3.01 17.87 0.62
CA SER A 83 3.93 18.64 1.49
C SER A 83 4.89 17.78 2.31
N ARG A 84 4.59 16.49 2.44
CA ARG A 84 5.40 15.49 3.18
C ARG A 84 6.36 14.70 2.29
N ILE A 85 6.35 14.97 0.98
CA ILE A 85 7.18 14.28 -0.02
C ILE A 85 8.31 15.20 -0.45
N ASP A 86 9.55 14.69 -0.38
CA ASP A 86 10.75 15.43 -0.80
C ASP A 86 10.76 15.62 -2.28
N ASN A 87 10.31 16.05 -3.11
CA ASN A 87 10.20 16.18 -4.57
C ASN A 87 8.90 15.56 -5.12
N PRO A 88 7.75 16.16 -4.81
CA PRO A 88 6.49 15.68 -5.33
C PRO A 88 6.44 15.83 -6.87
N ASP A 89 5.76 14.89 -7.53
CA ASP A 89 5.61 14.93 -8.97
C ASP A 89 4.92 16.23 -9.42
N PRO A 90 5.53 17.01 -10.35
CA PRO A 90 4.93 18.26 -10.82
C PRO A 90 3.53 18.09 -11.43
N ARG A 91 3.22 16.91 -11.99
CA ARG A 91 1.89 16.60 -12.53
C ARG A 91 0.84 16.51 -11.44
N SER A 92 1.17 15.92 -10.29
CA SER A 92 0.27 15.90 -9.12
C SER A 92 -0.01 17.30 -8.60
N ILE A 93 1.01 18.17 -8.51
CA ILE A 93 0.86 19.57 -8.13
C ILE A 93 -0.03 20.28 -9.15
N HIS A 94 0.20 20.07 -10.45
CA HIS A 94 -0.59 20.66 -11.53
C HIS A 94 -2.05 20.26 -11.47
N THR A 95 -2.35 18.97 -11.24
CA THR A 95 -3.73 18.48 -11.13
C THR A 95 -4.49 19.17 -10.00
N ILE A 96 -3.86 19.35 -8.83
CA ILE A 96 -4.50 20.09 -7.72
C ILE A 96 -4.75 21.55 -8.10
N ALA A 97 -3.81 22.21 -8.79
CA ALA A 97 -4.00 23.58 -9.26
C ALA A 97 -5.14 23.70 -10.26
N VAL A 98 -5.26 22.77 -11.22
CA VAL A 98 -6.38 22.70 -12.16
C VAL A 98 -7.70 22.44 -11.43
N LYS A 99 -7.72 21.52 -10.45
CA LYS A 99 -8.91 21.24 -9.64
C LYS A 99 -9.39 22.47 -8.87
N ARG A 100 -8.48 23.27 -8.30
CA ARG A 100 -8.83 24.52 -7.63
C ARG A 100 -9.43 25.56 -8.60
N ARG A 101 -8.86 25.72 -9.79
CA ARG A 101 -9.42 26.57 -10.85
C ARG A 101 -10.81 26.07 -11.27
N TRP A 102 -10.99 24.77 -11.39
CA TRP A 102 -12.29 24.18 -11.71
C TRP A 102 -13.34 24.46 -10.62
N ILE A 103 -12.99 24.34 -9.34
CA ILE A 103 -13.87 24.71 -8.21
C ILE A 103 -14.23 26.20 -8.27
N ALA A 104 -13.32 27.06 -8.70
CA ALA A 104 -13.55 28.48 -8.88
C ALA A 104 -14.34 28.83 -10.17
N GLY A 105 -14.61 27.83 -11.03
CA GLY A 105 -15.25 28.05 -12.35
C GLY A 105 -14.30 28.62 -13.41
N GLU A 106 -12.98 28.53 -13.19
CA GLU A 106 -11.94 29.10 -14.05
C GLU A 106 -11.26 28.00 -14.94
N ALA A 107 -11.67 26.76 -14.82
CA ALA A 107 -11.25 25.65 -15.67
C ALA A 107 -12.46 24.81 -16.07
N THR A 108 -12.37 24.17 -17.23
CA THR A 108 -13.39 23.29 -17.79
C THR A 108 -13.27 21.86 -17.27
N ASP A 109 -14.34 21.07 -17.42
CA ASP A 109 -14.30 19.62 -17.13
C ASP A 109 -13.25 18.89 -17.98
N ALA A 110 -13.02 19.32 -19.21
CA ALA A 110 -12.00 18.73 -20.09
C ALA A 110 -10.59 18.99 -19.58
N GLU A 111 -10.28 20.23 -19.17
CA GLU A 111 -8.96 20.55 -18.58
C GLU A 111 -8.69 19.76 -17.29
N LEU A 112 -9.73 19.55 -16.45
CA LEU A 112 -9.62 18.73 -15.26
C LEU A 112 -9.38 17.27 -15.61
N ALA A 113 -10.13 16.71 -16.57
CA ALA A 113 -9.97 15.33 -17.01
C ALA A 113 -8.58 15.07 -17.62
N ASP A 114 -8.04 16.01 -18.40
CA ASP A 114 -6.70 15.92 -18.97
C ASP A 114 -5.61 15.94 -17.88
N ALA A 115 -5.75 16.79 -16.88
CA ALA A 115 -4.84 16.86 -15.74
C ALA A 115 -4.87 15.56 -14.90
N ASP A 116 -6.04 15.01 -14.64
CA ASP A 116 -6.22 13.73 -13.94
C ASP A 116 -5.60 12.58 -14.74
N ALA A 117 -5.84 12.50 -16.04
CA ALA A 117 -5.25 11.46 -16.90
C ALA A 117 -3.72 11.52 -16.90
N ALA A 118 -3.13 12.72 -16.92
CA ALA A 118 -1.68 12.89 -16.83
C ALA A 118 -1.11 12.42 -15.48
N ALA A 119 -1.81 12.67 -14.37
CA ALA A 119 -1.41 12.21 -13.04
C ALA A 119 -1.50 10.68 -12.91
N TRP A 120 -2.57 10.08 -13.41
CA TRP A 120 -2.73 8.62 -13.46
C TRP A 120 -1.66 7.92 -14.30
N ALA A 121 -1.32 8.49 -15.46
CA ALA A 121 -0.24 7.96 -16.30
C ALA A 121 1.11 8.01 -15.58
N ALA A 122 1.37 9.09 -14.81
CA ALA A 122 2.56 9.24 -13.99
C ALA A 122 2.65 8.17 -12.91
N GLU A 123 1.56 7.95 -12.19
CA GLU A 123 1.49 6.94 -11.14
C GLU A 123 1.68 5.51 -11.71
N ALA A 124 1.08 5.22 -12.86
CA ALA A 124 1.27 3.94 -13.55
C ALA A 124 2.74 3.73 -13.95
N ALA A 125 3.42 4.76 -14.46
CA ALA A 125 4.84 4.70 -14.80
C ALA A 125 5.72 4.49 -13.56
N ALA A 126 5.41 5.17 -12.45
CA ALA A 126 6.13 5.01 -11.19
C ALA A 126 5.97 3.59 -10.62
N ARG A 127 4.76 3.03 -10.66
CA ARG A 127 4.51 1.64 -10.25
C ARG A 127 5.26 0.63 -11.12
N ALA A 128 5.30 0.85 -12.43
CA ALA A 128 6.05 -0.01 -13.36
C ALA A 128 7.56 0.05 -13.08
N ALA A 129 8.11 1.23 -12.85
CA ALA A 129 9.53 1.41 -12.49
C ALA A 129 9.87 0.71 -11.16
N TRP A 130 9.01 0.83 -10.16
CA TRP A 130 9.19 0.14 -8.87
C TRP A 130 9.13 -1.39 -9.02
N ALA A 131 8.21 -1.92 -9.82
CA ALA A 131 8.12 -3.35 -10.11
C ALA A 131 9.38 -3.86 -10.83
N ALA A 132 9.91 -3.10 -11.79
CA ALA A 132 11.17 -3.42 -12.46
C ALA A 132 12.36 -3.42 -11.51
N ALA A 133 12.46 -2.43 -10.61
CA ALA A 133 13.53 -2.37 -9.60
C ALA A 133 13.47 -3.58 -8.65
N ARG A 134 12.27 -3.97 -8.23
CA ARG A 134 12.08 -5.16 -7.38
C ARG A 134 12.48 -6.45 -8.11
N ALA A 135 12.08 -6.62 -9.36
CA ALA A 135 12.48 -7.77 -10.17
C ALA A 135 14.00 -7.87 -10.36
N ALA A 136 14.68 -6.73 -10.54
CA ALA A 136 16.15 -6.69 -10.60
C ALA A 136 16.80 -7.10 -9.27
N GLN A 137 16.24 -6.69 -8.15
CA GLN A 137 16.70 -7.08 -6.82
C GLN A 137 16.52 -8.59 -6.58
N ASP A 138 15.36 -9.15 -6.92
CA ASP A 138 15.07 -10.59 -6.80
C ASP A 138 16.04 -11.42 -7.67
N ALA A 139 16.35 -10.96 -8.89
CA ALA A 139 17.34 -11.59 -9.76
C ALA A 139 18.76 -11.54 -9.17
N SER A 140 19.13 -10.44 -8.51
CA SER A 140 20.42 -10.32 -7.82
C SER A 140 20.55 -11.31 -6.68
N TRP A 141 19.52 -11.49 -5.87
CA TRP A 141 19.51 -12.49 -4.78
C TRP A 141 19.60 -13.92 -5.32
N ALA A 142 18.85 -14.24 -6.37
CA ALA A 142 18.94 -15.58 -7.00
C ALA A 142 20.35 -15.87 -7.53
N ALA A 143 21.03 -14.86 -8.09
CA ALA A 143 22.42 -15.01 -8.53
C ALA A 143 23.40 -15.22 -7.38
N GLN A 144 23.21 -14.55 -6.24
CA GLN A 144 24.00 -14.76 -5.03
C GLN A 144 23.81 -16.18 -4.46
N ASP A 145 22.57 -16.63 -4.35
CA ASP A 145 22.26 -17.99 -3.89
C ASP A 145 22.90 -19.07 -4.76
N ALA A 146 22.86 -18.87 -6.09
CA ALA A 146 23.51 -19.78 -7.05
C ALA A 146 25.05 -19.80 -6.88
N ALA A 147 25.67 -18.65 -6.69
CA ALA A 147 27.11 -18.54 -6.45
C ALA A 147 27.52 -19.20 -5.14
N GLU A 148 26.76 -19.03 -4.06
CA GLU A 148 27.00 -19.71 -2.79
C GLU A 148 26.85 -21.24 -2.89
N ALA A 149 25.84 -21.71 -3.64
CA ALA A 149 25.65 -23.15 -3.86
C ALA A 149 26.82 -23.73 -4.66
N ALA A 150 27.32 -23.04 -5.68
CA ALA A 150 28.49 -23.45 -6.45
C ALA A 150 29.75 -23.52 -5.57
N ALA A 151 29.98 -22.53 -4.71
CA ALA A 151 31.10 -22.53 -3.77
C ALA A 151 31.06 -23.71 -2.79
N ARG A 152 29.87 -24.02 -2.25
CA ARG A 152 29.68 -25.17 -1.36
C ARG A 152 29.95 -26.51 -2.07
N ASN A 153 29.52 -26.67 -3.32
CA ASN A 153 29.83 -27.84 -4.12
C ASN A 153 31.32 -27.99 -4.36
N ALA A 154 32.05 -26.93 -4.71
CA ALA A 154 33.50 -26.95 -4.85
C ALA A 154 34.22 -27.36 -3.55
N GLN A 155 33.74 -26.93 -2.39
CA GLN A 155 34.26 -27.34 -1.08
C GLN A 155 34.05 -28.85 -0.83
N VAL A 156 32.88 -29.39 -1.18
CA VAL A 156 32.60 -30.86 -1.09
C VAL A 156 33.53 -31.62 -1.99
N ASP A 157 33.74 -31.19 -3.23
CA ASP A 157 34.63 -31.85 -4.19
C ASP A 157 36.09 -31.85 -3.69
N MET A 158 36.55 -30.71 -3.18
CA MET A 158 37.87 -30.59 -2.57
C MET A 158 38.05 -31.53 -1.38
N LEU A 159 37.09 -31.60 -0.46
CA LEU A 159 37.12 -32.48 0.67
C LEU A 159 37.15 -33.95 0.24
N ALA A 160 36.32 -34.31 -0.75
CA ALA A 160 36.31 -35.69 -1.28
C ALA A 160 37.62 -36.07 -1.94
N GLN A 161 38.30 -35.12 -2.59
CA GLN A 161 39.64 -35.36 -3.16
C GLN A 161 40.69 -35.57 -2.05
N MET A 162 40.73 -34.70 -1.06
CA MET A 162 41.65 -34.82 0.07
C MET A 162 41.50 -36.17 0.82
N LEU A 163 40.24 -36.60 1.01
CA LEU A 163 39.98 -37.89 1.67
C LEU A 163 40.47 -39.09 0.81
N ARG A 164 40.30 -39.04 -0.52
CA ARG A 164 40.84 -40.10 -1.42
C ARG A 164 42.35 -40.15 -1.38
N GLU A 165 43.03 -39.00 -1.39
CA GLU A 165 44.49 -38.95 -1.27
C GLU A 165 44.98 -39.50 0.07
N TYR A 166 44.27 -39.17 1.16
CA TYR A 166 44.61 -39.71 2.50
C TYR A 166 44.44 -41.24 2.59
N VAL A 167 43.34 -41.79 2.03
CA VAL A 167 43.09 -43.24 2.03
C VAL A 167 44.09 -43.95 1.11
N GLY A 168 44.39 -43.43 -0.07
CA GLY A 168 45.36 -43.99 -0.99
C GLY A 168 46.78 -44.03 -0.43
N ALA A 169 47.18 -42.99 0.26
CA ALA A 169 48.50 -42.99 0.94
C ALA A 169 48.62 -44.07 2.06
N GLY A 170 47.51 -44.36 2.74
CA GLY A 170 47.46 -45.40 3.76
C GLY A 170 47.56 -46.85 3.19
N GLU A 171 47.09 -47.07 1.95
CA GLU A 171 47.19 -48.37 1.27
C GLU A 171 48.61 -48.64 0.76
N GLU A 172 49.33 -47.64 0.27
CA GLU A 172 50.73 -47.77 -0.15
C GLU A 172 51.67 -48.09 1.03
N ASP A 173 51.46 -47.47 2.19
CA ASP A 173 52.25 -47.77 3.41
C ASP A 173 51.99 -49.20 3.92
N THR A 174 50.77 -49.73 3.81
CA THR A 174 50.39 -51.05 4.22
C THR A 174 50.98 -52.13 3.27
N GLN A 175 51.02 -51.83 1.99
CA GLN A 175 51.59 -52.74 0.97
C GLN A 175 53.12 -52.80 1.06
N CYS A 176 53.78 -51.70 1.41
CA CYS A 176 55.23 -51.67 1.63
C CYS A 176 55.65 -52.41 2.89
N ALA A 177 54.80 -52.41 3.91
CA ALA A 177 55.06 -53.18 5.14
C ALA A 177 54.94 -54.70 4.94
N CYS A 178 54.08 -55.23 4.06
CA CYS A 178 53.94 -56.65 3.73
C CYS A 178 55.05 -57.21 2.84
N MET A 179 55.86 -56.40 2.16
CA MET A 179 56.97 -56.85 1.33
C MET A 179 58.32 -56.96 2.08
N ARG A 180 58.34 -56.68 3.39
CA ARG A 180 59.55 -56.76 4.21
C ARG A 180 59.59 -57.96 5.22
N VAL A 181 58.89 -59.05 4.94
CA VAL A 181 58.95 -60.27 5.70
C VAL A 181 59.64 -61.39 4.92
#